data_80f40d12a62c9e3f20b13b1325360ff1
#
_entry.id   80f40d12a62c9e3f20b13b1325360ff1
#
_cell.length_a   1.000
_cell.length_b   1.000
_cell.length_c   1.000
_cell.angle_alpha   90.00
_cell.angle_beta   90.00
_cell.angle_gamma   90.00
#
_symmetry.space_group_name_H-M   'P 1'
#
loop_
_entity.id
_entity.type
_entity.pdbx_description
1 polymer ?
#
loop_
_entity_poly.entity_id
_entity_poly.type
_entity_poly.pdbx_seq_one_letter_code
_entity_poly.pdbx_strand_id
1 'polypeptide(L)'
;VRLRSARVATFAAALAAALVAATVVAAPPASAATAAFVRVTSWGSGYEAKFTVKNDSSASISSWNVQFDLPAGSTVGAFWDALLTTSGQHVTAVNQSWNGTLAPGASTTFGFNVNGNGDPTNCTVNGGPCTGGGGNPGAPATPGGLRVTGTTNTSVSLAWNAVSGTVTGYRVYEGTSVKATVTGTSATVSGLAACSAHSYTVTAYNANGESAKSAAVSASTTGCTGGGGAMAAAPYLYPGWGDPPAPSTVMGATGIKWFTIAFVLSGGGCTPAWDGNGPLTGGTHASTIAAVRAAGGDVIPSFGGWSGNKLGPNCSSASALAGAYQQVINAYGLKAIDIDIENSDEFENEVVQDRILGALKIVKQNNPGIKTIVTFGTTTSGPSWWGTRLINQAAALGANIDTFTIMPFDFGGGANMYQNTVNAAEGLKNALKTAFGWSDATAYAHMGISGMNGLSDQQELTSPATWTQIRDWAKARGLSRFTFWSVNRDRACPGGGVVSNCSGIAQNTWEFTSITARY
;
A
#
# COMPACT_ATOMS: atom_id res chain seq x y z
N VAL A 1 -7.69 -69.92 -28.16
CA VAL A 1 -6.94 -70.98 -27.49
C VAL A 1 -5.55 -70.47 -27.11
N ARG A 2 -5.21 -70.68 -25.89
CA ARG A 2 -3.92 -70.41 -25.17
C ARG A 2 -3.84 -69.08 -24.39
N LEU A 3 -4.16 -69.25 -23.12
CA LEU A 3 -3.72 -68.40 -22.02
C LEU A 3 -2.17 -68.29 -21.97
N ARG A 4 -1.67 -67.10 -21.74
CA ARG A 4 -0.36 -66.91 -21.14
C ARG A 4 -0.48 -65.97 -19.96
N SER A 5 -0.24 -66.53 -18.82
CA SER A 5 -0.08 -65.88 -17.51
C SER A 5 1.08 -64.87 -17.54
N ALA A 6 0.81 -63.63 -17.20
CA ALA A 6 1.85 -62.63 -16.89
C ALA A 6 1.91 -62.43 -15.36
N ARG A 7 3.10 -62.60 -14.82
CA ARG A 7 3.43 -62.48 -13.40
C ARG A 7 3.33 -61.03 -12.95
N VAL A 8 2.63 -60.82 -11.86
CA VAL A 8 2.62 -59.55 -11.11
C VAL A 8 3.95 -59.44 -10.37
N ALA A 9 4.77 -58.43 -10.70
CA ALA A 9 5.91 -58.03 -9.93
C ALA A 9 5.51 -56.87 -9.01
N THR A 10 5.43 -57.13 -7.73
CA THR A 10 5.22 -56.16 -6.68
C THR A 10 6.49 -55.35 -6.49
N PHE A 11 6.50 -54.07 -6.91
CA PHE A 11 7.47 -53.10 -6.50
C PHE A 11 7.02 -52.39 -5.23
N ALA A 12 7.69 -52.67 -4.12
CA ALA A 12 7.57 -51.89 -2.90
C ALA A 12 8.31 -50.57 -3.11
N ALA A 13 7.60 -49.46 -3.29
CA ALA A 13 8.16 -48.12 -3.27
C ALA A 13 8.24 -47.63 -1.81
N ALA A 14 9.46 -47.56 -1.28
CA ALA A 14 9.72 -46.89 -0.02
C ALA A 14 9.52 -45.39 -0.19
N LEU A 15 8.50 -44.86 0.47
CA LEU A 15 8.23 -43.42 0.55
C LEU A 15 9.20 -42.82 1.60
N ALA A 16 10.28 -42.19 1.15
CA ALA A 16 11.12 -41.35 2.00
C ALA A 16 10.40 -40.00 2.18
N ALA A 17 9.75 -39.82 3.32
CA ALA A 17 9.23 -38.51 3.74
C ALA A 17 10.41 -37.59 4.09
N ALA A 18 10.75 -36.69 3.17
CA ALA A 18 11.63 -35.56 3.49
C ALA A 18 10.82 -34.55 4.31
N LEU A 19 11.05 -34.51 5.63
CA LEU A 19 10.64 -33.39 6.49
C LEU A 19 11.43 -32.15 6.04
N VAL A 20 10.82 -31.29 5.28
CA VAL A 20 11.28 -29.89 5.12
C VAL A 20 10.95 -29.19 6.43
N ALA A 21 11.92 -29.06 7.31
CA ALA A 21 11.83 -28.19 8.46
C ALA A 21 11.72 -26.74 7.93
N ALA A 22 10.50 -26.21 7.91
CA ALA A 22 10.29 -24.78 7.74
C ALA A 22 10.94 -24.09 8.94
N THR A 23 12.09 -23.48 8.74
CA THR A 23 12.65 -22.54 9.70
C THR A 23 11.71 -21.35 9.75
N VAL A 24 10.81 -21.34 10.72
CA VAL A 24 10.12 -20.13 11.15
C VAL A 24 11.22 -19.21 11.64
N VAL A 25 11.57 -18.19 10.84
CA VAL A 25 12.34 -17.07 11.33
C VAL A 25 11.42 -16.36 12.33
N ALA A 26 11.55 -16.74 13.59
CA ALA A 26 10.88 -16.03 14.67
C ALA A 26 11.36 -14.57 14.60
N ALA A 27 10.43 -13.62 14.63
CA ALA A 27 10.76 -12.22 14.88
C ALA A 27 11.68 -12.19 16.12
N PRO A 28 12.76 -11.39 16.13
CA PRO A 28 13.61 -11.32 17.30
C PRO A 28 12.74 -11.00 18.51
N PRO A 29 12.90 -11.74 19.63
CA PRO A 29 12.13 -11.45 20.82
C PRO A 29 12.34 -9.98 21.19
N ALA A 30 11.30 -9.31 21.62
CA ALA A 30 11.41 -7.98 22.22
C ALA A 30 12.58 -8.02 23.21
N SER A 31 13.48 -7.05 23.14
CA SER A 31 14.72 -7.03 23.92
C SER A 31 14.42 -7.41 25.36
N ALA A 32 14.97 -8.55 25.81
CA ALA A 32 14.78 -9.04 27.17
C ALA A 32 15.53 -8.18 28.21
N ALA A 33 16.20 -7.13 27.77
CA ALA A 33 16.92 -6.19 28.61
C ALA A 33 16.71 -4.76 28.13
N THR A 34 16.84 -3.80 29.05
CA THR A 34 16.86 -2.36 28.78
C THR A 34 18.20 -1.77 29.17
N ALA A 35 18.57 -0.63 28.57
CA ALA A 35 19.77 0.12 28.95
C ALA A 35 19.46 1.62 29.03
N ALA A 36 19.61 2.20 30.20
CA ALA A 36 19.33 3.62 30.46
C ALA A 36 20.63 4.41 30.60
N PHE A 37 20.78 5.46 29.79
CA PHE A 37 21.90 6.39 29.82
C PHE A 37 21.68 7.53 30.82
N VAL A 38 22.73 7.90 31.56
CA VAL A 38 22.73 9.06 32.46
C VAL A 38 24.08 9.74 32.42
N ARG A 39 24.13 11.07 32.24
CA ARG A 39 25.31 11.88 32.56
C ARG A 39 25.42 12.03 34.07
N VAL A 40 26.59 11.74 34.61
CA VAL A 40 26.88 11.85 36.05
C VAL A 40 27.42 13.24 36.39
N THR A 41 28.42 13.67 35.65
CA THR A 41 29.01 15.01 35.76
C THR A 41 29.40 15.51 34.38
N SER A 42 29.50 16.86 34.23
CA SER A 42 29.94 17.48 32.99
C SER A 42 30.98 18.55 33.30
N TRP A 43 31.96 18.67 32.41
CA TRP A 43 32.97 19.74 32.41
C TRP A 43 33.06 20.33 31.00
N GLY A 44 33.65 21.46 30.82
CA GLY A 44 33.57 22.26 29.58
C GLY A 44 33.97 21.52 28.27
N SER A 45 34.77 20.45 28.35
CA SER A 45 35.24 19.67 27.19
C SER A 45 34.77 18.23 27.18
N GLY A 46 33.91 17.81 28.14
CA GLY A 46 33.45 16.45 28.22
C GLY A 46 32.55 16.16 29.41
N TYR A 47 32.25 14.89 29.62
CA TYR A 47 31.37 14.41 30.70
C TYR A 47 31.69 12.99 31.13
N GLU A 48 31.30 12.64 32.36
CA GLU A 48 31.18 11.27 32.85
C GLU A 48 29.76 10.78 32.67
N ALA A 49 29.60 9.54 32.21
CA ALA A 49 28.32 8.93 31.97
C ALA A 49 28.26 7.49 32.48
N LYS A 50 27.03 7.01 32.67
CA LYS A 50 26.70 5.62 32.99
C LYS A 50 25.57 5.11 32.12
N PHE A 51 25.65 3.82 31.80
CA PHE A 51 24.50 3.00 31.40
C PHE A 51 24.09 2.08 32.54
N THR A 52 22.79 1.99 32.83
CA THR A 52 22.19 0.99 33.67
C THR A 52 21.53 -0.06 32.80
N VAL A 53 22.06 -1.28 32.78
CA VAL A 53 21.47 -2.41 32.05
C VAL A 53 20.58 -3.18 33.01
N LYS A 54 19.32 -3.41 32.64
CA LYS A 54 18.35 -4.13 33.46
C LYS A 54 17.75 -5.28 32.67
N ASN A 55 17.59 -6.43 33.33
CA ASN A 55 16.85 -7.55 32.76
C ASN A 55 15.36 -7.39 33.07
N ASP A 56 14.56 -7.06 32.05
CA ASP A 56 13.11 -6.93 32.15
C ASP A 56 12.37 -8.21 31.74
N SER A 57 13.07 -9.30 31.45
CA SER A 57 12.48 -10.60 31.16
C SER A 57 12.14 -11.41 32.41
N SER A 58 11.34 -12.47 32.24
CA SER A 58 11.04 -13.44 33.30
C SER A 58 12.10 -14.51 33.52
N ALA A 59 13.17 -14.52 32.73
CA ALA A 59 14.29 -15.46 32.83
C ALA A 59 15.62 -14.73 33.07
N SER A 60 16.61 -15.39 33.68
CA SER A 60 17.96 -14.84 33.81
C SER A 60 18.62 -14.71 32.44
N ILE A 61 19.29 -13.60 32.20
CA ILE A 61 20.21 -13.42 31.05
C ILE A 61 21.64 -13.72 31.54
N SER A 62 22.46 -14.30 30.69
CA SER A 62 23.86 -14.68 31.03
C SER A 62 24.89 -13.67 30.55
N SER A 63 24.48 -12.73 29.71
CA SER A 63 25.34 -11.69 29.14
C SER A 63 24.53 -10.50 28.69
N TRP A 64 25.20 -9.35 28.53
CA TRP A 64 24.64 -8.16 27.92
C TRP A 64 25.67 -7.48 27.01
N ASN A 65 25.15 -6.82 25.96
CA ASN A 65 25.91 -6.03 25.00
C ASN A 65 25.12 -4.74 24.71
N VAL A 66 25.73 -3.60 25.01
CA VAL A 66 25.16 -2.26 24.71
C VAL A 66 25.99 -1.63 23.60
N GLN A 67 25.31 -1.18 22.55
CA GLN A 67 25.94 -0.47 21.43
C GLN A 67 25.33 0.91 21.30
N PHE A 68 26.14 1.90 20.97
CA PHE A 68 25.67 3.29 20.75
C PHE A 68 26.66 4.07 19.90
N ASP A 69 26.20 5.17 19.34
CA ASP A 69 27.06 6.07 18.57
C ASP A 69 27.28 7.37 19.34
N LEU A 70 28.54 7.81 19.44
CA LEU A 70 28.88 9.14 19.92
C LEU A 70 28.74 10.19 18.79
N PRO A 71 28.41 11.44 19.10
CA PRO A 71 28.44 12.52 18.13
C PRO A 71 29.80 12.69 17.46
N ALA A 72 29.81 13.18 16.23
CA ALA A 72 31.04 13.45 15.50
C ALA A 72 32.01 14.33 16.31
N GLY A 73 33.26 13.94 16.37
CA GLY A 73 34.30 14.60 17.13
C GLY A 73 34.38 14.26 18.63
N SER A 74 33.44 13.42 19.12
CA SER A 74 33.52 12.91 20.51
C SER A 74 34.29 11.59 20.56
N THR A 75 34.97 11.34 21.68
CA THR A 75 35.74 10.10 21.90
C THR A 75 35.52 9.56 23.32
N VAL A 76 35.56 8.22 23.48
CA VAL A 76 35.57 7.60 24.79
C VAL A 76 36.95 7.76 25.44
N GLY A 77 36.95 8.20 26.70
CA GLY A 77 38.13 8.22 27.54
C GLY A 77 38.26 6.99 28.46
N ALA A 78 38.42 7.19 29.76
CA ALA A 78 38.40 6.10 30.74
C ALA A 78 37.01 5.44 30.81
N PHE A 79 37.01 4.12 31.07
CA PHE A 79 35.77 3.36 31.26
C PHE A 79 35.98 2.28 32.35
N TRP A 80 34.88 1.82 32.94
CA TRP A 80 34.87 0.83 34.01
C TRP A 80 33.60 -0.03 33.99
N ASP A 81 33.69 -1.20 34.56
CA ASP A 81 32.60 -2.20 34.70
C ASP A 81 32.05 -2.74 33.38
N ALA A 82 32.75 -2.53 32.25
CA ALA A 82 32.49 -3.13 30.95
C ALA A 82 33.79 -3.35 30.20
N LEU A 83 33.77 -4.16 29.14
CA LEU A 83 34.79 -4.19 28.11
C LEU A 83 34.28 -3.32 26.93
N LEU A 84 34.99 -2.25 26.62
CA LEU A 84 34.63 -1.33 25.53
C LEU A 84 35.54 -1.52 24.32
N THR A 85 34.90 -1.48 23.15
CA THR A 85 35.59 -1.35 21.85
C THR A 85 34.95 -0.21 21.05
N THR A 86 35.75 0.48 20.25
CA THR A 86 35.31 1.58 19.43
C THR A 86 35.69 1.36 17.97
N SER A 87 34.78 1.75 17.05
CA SER A 87 35.02 1.78 15.60
C SER A 87 34.49 3.12 15.06
N GLY A 88 35.37 4.10 14.92
CA GLY A 88 34.96 5.49 14.69
C GLY A 88 34.11 6.02 15.84
N GLN A 89 32.89 6.47 15.55
CA GLN A 89 31.94 6.95 16.56
C GLN A 89 31.11 5.84 17.20
N HIS A 90 31.16 4.63 16.67
CA HIS A 90 30.42 3.48 17.19
C HIS A 90 31.15 2.86 18.37
N VAL A 91 30.44 2.69 19.48
CA VAL A 91 30.93 2.10 20.74
C VAL A 91 30.16 0.83 21.03
N THR A 92 30.88 -0.24 21.32
CA THR A 92 30.33 -1.52 21.82
C THR A 92 30.83 -1.76 23.22
N ALA A 93 29.93 -1.89 24.18
CA ALA A 93 30.23 -2.25 25.58
C ALA A 93 29.61 -3.61 25.90
N VAL A 94 30.45 -4.57 26.34
CA VAL A 94 29.99 -5.88 26.77
C VAL A 94 30.34 -6.10 28.25
N ASN A 95 29.60 -7.01 28.91
CA ASN A 95 29.78 -7.31 30.31
C ASN A 95 31.18 -7.83 30.64
N GLN A 96 31.61 -7.60 31.85
CA GLN A 96 32.74 -8.29 32.50
C GLN A 96 32.30 -9.72 32.95
N SER A 97 33.24 -10.55 33.30
CA SER A 97 32.97 -11.94 33.74
C SER A 97 32.08 -12.03 35.00
N TRP A 98 32.01 -10.97 35.79
CA TRP A 98 31.31 -10.93 37.08
C TRP A 98 29.96 -10.24 37.04
N ASN A 99 29.63 -9.46 36.02
CA ASN A 99 28.39 -8.68 35.94
C ASN A 99 27.50 -9.01 34.73
N GLY A 100 27.78 -10.10 34.01
CA GLY A 100 27.03 -10.52 32.82
C GLY A 100 25.69 -11.20 33.13
N THR A 101 25.65 -11.95 34.26
CA THR A 101 24.44 -12.69 34.65
C THR A 101 23.50 -11.79 35.45
N LEU A 102 22.28 -11.53 34.91
CA LEU A 102 21.24 -10.75 35.59
C LEU A 102 20.00 -11.60 35.76
N ALA A 103 19.56 -11.79 36.99
CA ALA A 103 18.28 -12.41 37.32
C ALA A 103 17.11 -11.49 36.81
N PRO A 104 15.87 -12.00 36.70
CA PRO A 104 14.72 -11.20 36.38
C PRO A 104 14.60 -9.96 37.27
N GLY A 105 14.46 -8.77 36.66
CA GLY A 105 14.39 -7.50 37.34
C GLY A 105 15.72 -6.94 37.87
N ALA A 106 16.81 -7.71 37.86
CA ALA A 106 18.13 -7.27 38.30
C ALA A 106 18.78 -6.32 37.30
N SER A 107 19.67 -5.44 37.78
CA SER A 107 20.40 -4.49 36.96
C SER A 107 21.88 -4.43 37.36
N THR A 108 22.69 -3.97 36.40
CA THR A 108 24.09 -3.61 36.59
C THR A 108 24.38 -2.27 35.93
N THR A 109 25.50 -1.66 36.25
CA THR A 109 25.93 -0.40 35.65
C THR A 109 27.33 -0.53 35.11
N PHE A 110 27.61 0.23 34.03
CA PHE A 110 28.98 0.53 33.60
C PHE A 110 29.12 2.01 33.34
N GLY A 111 30.32 2.55 33.45
CA GLY A 111 30.57 3.96 33.28
C GLY A 111 31.71 4.24 32.31
N PHE A 112 31.72 5.47 31.79
CA PHE A 112 32.77 5.94 30.89
C PHE A 112 32.80 7.47 30.83
N ASN A 113 34.00 7.98 30.50
CA ASN A 113 34.17 9.40 30.21
C ASN A 113 34.09 9.65 28.71
N VAL A 114 33.51 10.77 28.34
CA VAL A 114 33.46 11.25 26.95
C VAL A 114 34.19 12.59 26.85
N ASN A 115 35.12 12.68 25.92
CA ASN A 115 35.65 13.97 25.45
C ASN A 115 34.71 14.43 24.31
N GLY A 116 33.99 15.54 24.53
CA GLY A 116 32.95 16.04 23.63
C GLY A 116 31.65 16.33 24.37
N ASN A 117 30.67 16.96 23.71
CA ASN A 117 29.50 17.52 24.37
C ASN A 117 28.13 16.94 23.93
N GLY A 118 28.06 15.92 23.11
CA GLY A 118 26.78 15.32 22.69
C GLY A 118 26.46 14.03 23.41
N ASP A 119 25.19 13.71 23.57
CA ASP A 119 24.75 12.42 24.14
C ASP A 119 24.84 11.31 23.10
N PRO A 120 25.01 10.04 23.54
CA PRO A 120 24.93 8.87 22.68
C PRO A 120 23.61 8.78 21.95
N THR A 121 23.65 8.29 20.71
CA THR A 121 22.51 8.02 19.85
C THR A 121 22.52 6.54 19.41
N ASN A 122 21.47 6.08 18.73
CA ASN A 122 21.37 4.73 18.15
C ASN A 122 21.65 3.59 19.17
N CYS A 123 21.25 3.80 20.44
CA CYS A 123 21.51 2.84 21.49
C CYS A 123 20.74 1.53 21.28
N THR A 124 21.46 0.39 21.33
CA THR A 124 20.87 -0.94 21.38
C THR A 124 21.42 -1.75 22.55
N VAL A 125 20.60 -2.66 23.08
CA VAL A 125 21.01 -3.65 24.08
C VAL A 125 20.61 -5.05 23.61
N ASN A 126 21.54 -5.97 23.54
CA ASN A 126 21.36 -7.33 23.02
C ASN A 126 20.66 -7.36 21.63
N GLY A 127 21.00 -6.38 20.77
CA GLY A 127 20.45 -6.25 19.41
C GLY A 127 19.05 -5.62 19.31
N GLY A 128 18.40 -5.33 20.44
CA GLY A 128 17.15 -4.56 20.50
C GLY A 128 17.42 -3.11 20.91
N PRO A 129 16.50 -2.15 20.64
CA PRO A 129 16.67 -0.77 21.05
C PRO A 129 16.76 -0.66 22.59
N CYS A 130 17.64 0.23 23.09
CA CYS A 130 17.63 0.61 24.50
C CYS A 130 16.30 1.26 24.81
N THR A 131 15.34 0.50 25.33
CA THR A 131 14.05 1.03 25.78
C THR A 131 14.25 1.75 27.11
N GLY A 132 14.49 3.01 27.02
CA GLY A 132 14.78 3.94 28.07
C GLY A 132 15.52 5.07 27.37
N GLY A 133 14.79 5.82 26.56
CA GLY A 133 15.35 6.82 25.65
C GLY A 133 16.35 7.70 26.34
N GLY A 134 17.37 8.15 25.58
CA GLY A 134 18.23 9.25 25.94
C GLY A 134 17.42 10.51 26.24
N GLY A 135 16.76 10.52 27.38
CA GLY A 135 16.14 11.69 27.96
C GLY A 135 17.06 12.22 29.04
N ASN A 136 17.21 13.55 29.11
CA ASN A 136 17.85 14.20 30.25
C ASN A 136 17.32 13.59 31.56
N PRO A 137 18.16 13.41 32.61
CA PRO A 137 17.69 12.95 33.90
C PRO A 137 16.49 13.81 34.36
N GLY A 138 15.33 13.18 34.53
CA GLY A 138 14.11 13.87 34.90
C GLY A 138 13.15 14.18 33.74
N ALA A 139 13.47 13.85 32.48
CA ALA A 139 12.49 13.88 31.39
C ALA A 139 11.39 12.81 31.63
N PRO A 140 10.13 13.03 31.18
CA PRO A 140 9.06 12.05 31.38
C PRO A 140 9.31 10.74 30.63
N ALA A 141 8.66 9.67 31.07
CA ALA A 141 8.62 8.42 30.34
C ALA A 141 7.86 8.57 29.02
N THR A 142 8.10 7.66 28.07
CA THR A 142 7.40 7.62 26.79
C THR A 142 5.92 7.31 26.98
N PRO A 143 4.98 8.09 26.40
CA PRO A 143 3.55 7.81 26.47
C PRO A 143 3.20 6.49 25.79
N GLY A 144 2.43 5.65 26.45
CA GLY A 144 1.90 4.40 25.88
C GLY A 144 0.43 4.52 25.48
N GLY A 145 -0.10 3.51 24.77
CA GLY A 145 -1.52 3.42 24.45
C GLY A 145 -2.03 4.49 23.49
N LEU A 146 -1.16 5.05 22.63
CA LEU A 146 -1.59 5.97 21.57
C LEU A 146 -2.60 5.27 20.66
N ARG A 147 -3.73 5.90 20.45
CA ARG A 147 -4.83 5.38 19.64
C ARG A 147 -5.60 6.51 18.97
N VAL A 148 -6.24 6.19 17.86
CA VAL A 148 -7.21 7.07 17.19
C VAL A 148 -8.56 6.95 17.92
N THR A 149 -9.17 8.07 18.27
CA THR A 149 -10.49 8.14 18.94
C THR A 149 -11.59 8.66 18.02
N GLY A 150 -11.22 9.29 16.91
CA GLY A 150 -12.16 9.76 15.91
C GLY A 150 -11.46 10.38 14.72
N THR A 151 -12.14 10.38 13.59
CA THR A 151 -11.69 11.04 12.36
C THR A 151 -12.83 11.82 11.73
N THR A 152 -12.51 12.95 11.12
CA THR A 152 -13.40 13.72 10.26
C THR A 152 -12.76 13.90 8.90
N ASN A 153 -13.39 14.59 7.98
CA ASN A 153 -12.79 14.90 6.67
C ASN A 153 -11.58 15.86 6.74
N THR A 154 -11.37 16.54 7.86
CA THR A 154 -10.28 17.51 8.01
C THR A 154 -9.51 17.36 9.32
N SER A 155 -9.77 16.31 10.10
CA SER A 155 -9.11 16.14 11.40
C SER A 155 -9.01 14.68 11.83
N VAL A 156 -8.01 14.41 12.69
CA VAL A 156 -7.81 13.15 13.42
C VAL A 156 -7.73 13.44 14.91
N SER A 157 -8.54 12.78 15.71
CA SER A 157 -8.51 12.85 17.17
C SER A 157 -7.74 11.66 17.72
N LEU A 158 -6.82 11.93 18.64
CA LEU A 158 -5.90 10.99 19.25
C LEU A 158 -6.03 11.01 20.76
N ALA A 159 -5.81 9.88 21.40
CA ALA A 159 -5.65 9.78 22.85
C ALA A 159 -4.55 8.78 23.22
N TRP A 160 -3.98 8.96 24.40
CA TRP A 160 -2.92 8.11 24.95
C TRP A 160 -3.04 7.99 26.47
N ASN A 161 -2.23 7.14 27.05
CA ASN A 161 -2.22 6.96 28.50
C ASN A 161 -1.40 8.08 29.17
N ALA A 162 -1.85 8.52 30.33
CA ALA A 162 -1.09 9.48 31.14
C ALA A 162 0.26 8.86 31.53
N VAL A 163 1.30 9.69 31.53
CA VAL A 163 2.64 9.33 32.01
C VAL A 163 2.75 9.73 33.48
N SER A 164 3.30 8.85 34.31
CA SER A 164 3.56 9.14 35.73
C SER A 164 4.75 10.10 35.88
N GLY A 165 4.76 10.87 36.97
CA GLY A 165 5.79 11.85 37.27
C GLY A 165 5.44 13.26 36.81
N THR A 166 6.43 14.16 36.81
CA THR A 166 6.25 15.56 36.41
C THR A 166 6.18 15.69 34.89
N VAL A 167 4.99 15.93 34.35
CA VAL A 167 4.74 16.17 32.92
C VAL A 167 4.18 17.58 32.75
N THR A 168 4.83 18.41 31.92
CA THR A 168 4.35 19.75 31.55
C THR A 168 3.32 19.66 30.42
N GLY A 169 3.51 18.71 29.49
CA GLY A 169 2.62 18.51 28.37
C GLY A 169 3.08 17.40 27.43
N TYR A 170 2.37 17.28 26.32
CA TYR A 170 2.59 16.29 25.28
C TYR A 170 2.70 16.98 23.91
N ARG A 171 3.48 16.39 23.02
CA ARG A 171 3.57 16.80 21.61
C ARG A 171 3.19 15.65 20.70
N VAL A 172 2.30 15.92 19.76
CA VAL A 172 1.92 14.98 18.69
C VAL A 172 2.76 15.30 17.47
N TYR A 173 3.38 14.28 16.90
CA TYR A 173 4.23 14.38 15.71
C TYR A 173 3.65 13.61 14.54
N GLU A 174 3.87 14.15 13.35
CA GLU A 174 3.80 13.46 12.08
C GLU A 174 5.19 13.52 11.43
N GLY A 175 5.87 12.38 11.33
CA GLY A 175 7.29 12.34 11.00
C GLY A 175 8.12 13.12 12.02
N THR A 176 8.78 14.20 11.58
CA THR A 176 9.56 15.12 12.43
C THR A 176 8.80 16.39 12.81
N SER A 177 7.63 16.65 12.22
CA SER A 177 6.85 17.87 12.43
C SER A 177 5.93 17.77 13.62
N VAL A 178 5.94 18.74 14.52
CA VAL A 178 4.96 18.88 15.61
C VAL A 178 3.64 19.35 15.03
N LYS A 179 2.57 18.60 15.26
CA LYS A 179 1.20 18.89 14.81
C LYS A 179 0.30 19.44 15.90
N ALA A 180 0.56 19.07 17.15
CA ALA A 180 -0.15 19.60 18.30
C ALA A 180 0.74 19.59 19.56
N THR A 181 0.52 20.56 20.46
CA THR A 181 1.09 20.59 21.81
C THR A 181 -0.04 20.81 22.79
N VAL A 182 -0.18 19.91 23.76
CA VAL A 182 -1.31 19.89 24.70
C VAL A 182 -0.85 19.53 26.12
N THR A 183 -1.62 19.89 27.11
CA THR A 183 -1.37 19.51 28.52
C THR A 183 -2.12 18.24 28.93
N GLY A 184 -3.20 17.89 28.23
CA GLY A 184 -3.99 16.68 28.48
C GLY A 184 -3.49 15.48 27.68
N THR A 185 -4.16 14.34 27.84
CA THR A 185 -3.83 13.05 27.19
C THR A 185 -4.60 12.80 25.90
N SER A 186 -5.05 13.85 25.25
CA SER A 186 -5.72 13.80 23.94
C SER A 186 -5.40 15.04 23.12
N ALA A 187 -5.45 14.91 21.82
CA ALA A 187 -5.30 16.02 20.88
C ALA A 187 -6.10 15.77 19.61
N THR A 188 -6.53 16.85 18.96
CA THR A 188 -7.09 16.79 17.60
C THR A 188 -6.16 17.52 16.65
N VAL A 189 -5.66 16.81 15.65
CA VAL A 189 -4.90 17.40 14.54
C VAL A 189 -5.90 17.79 13.47
N SER A 190 -5.99 19.07 13.15
CA SER A 190 -6.95 19.65 12.20
C SER A 190 -6.23 20.26 10.98
N GLY A 191 -7.00 20.68 9.97
CA GLY A 191 -6.46 21.28 8.74
C GLY A 191 -5.88 20.24 7.78
N LEU A 192 -6.25 18.97 7.96
CA LEU A 192 -5.82 17.87 7.10
C LEU A 192 -6.64 17.87 5.81
N ALA A 193 -6.05 17.34 4.74
CA ALA A 193 -6.82 17.07 3.53
C ALA A 193 -7.83 15.94 3.78
N ALA A 194 -8.98 16.01 3.13
CA ALA A 194 -9.94 14.91 3.15
C ALA A 194 -9.31 13.67 2.48
N CYS A 195 -9.68 12.47 2.97
CA CYS A 195 -9.19 11.20 2.44
C CYS A 195 -7.66 11.08 2.40
N SER A 196 -6.98 11.60 3.39
CA SER A 196 -5.52 11.53 3.50
C SER A 196 -5.08 10.60 4.64
N ALA A 197 -4.04 9.80 4.36
CA ALA A 197 -3.45 8.91 5.35
C ALA A 197 -2.35 9.63 6.13
N HIS A 198 -2.33 9.42 7.44
CA HIS A 198 -1.43 10.06 8.38
C HIS A 198 -0.85 9.03 9.35
N SER A 199 0.33 9.29 9.89
CA SER A 199 0.95 8.46 10.93
C SER A 199 1.46 9.35 12.05
N TYR A 200 0.98 9.11 13.27
CA TYR A 200 1.27 9.94 14.42
C TYR A 200 2.04 9.20 15.50
N THR A 201 2.91 9.93 16.18
CA THR A 201 3.57 9.53 17.43
C THR A 201 3.36 10.62 18.46
N VAL A 202 3.49 10.30 19.74
CA VAL A 202 3.37 11.26 20.84
C VAL A 202 4.58 11.17 21.77
N THR A 203 5.00 12.31 22.30
CA THR A 203 6.02 12.44 23.36
C THR A 203 5.41 13.14 24.57
N ALA A 204 6.00 12.94 25.75
CA ALA A 204 5.75 13.76 26.92
C ALA A 204 6.97 14.67 27.18
N TYR A 205 6.79 15.86 27.73
CA TYR A 205 7.89 16.77 28.06
C TYR A 205 7.69 17.49 29.39
N ASN A 206 8.79 17.92 29.99
CA ASN A 206 8.85 18.80 31.14
C ASN A 206 10.06 19.75 31.02
N ALA A 207 10.39 20.46 32.12
CA ALA A 207 11.54 21.38 32.15
C ALA A 207 12.89 20.67 31.92
N ASN A 208 12.98 19.35 32.19
CA ASN A 208 14.20 18.57 32.06
C ASN A 208 14.37 17.94 30.67
N GLY A 209 13.34 17.95 29.83
CA GLY A 209 13.43 17.45 28.46
C GLY A 209 12.17 16.77 27.96
N GLU A 210 12.31 16.11 26.81
CA GLU A 210 11.26 15.41 26.09
C GLU A 210 11.54 13.90 26.04
N SER A 211 10.51 13.09 26.16
CA SER A 211 10.61 11.62 26.09
C SER A 211 10.92 11.16 24.65
N ALA A 212 11.27 9.89 24.50
CA ALA A 212 11.21 9.22 23.20
C ALA A 212 9.78 9.26 22.63
N LYS A 213 9.64 9.09 21.31
CA LYS A 213 8.35 8.98 20.62
C LYS A 213 7.69 7.64 20.94
N SER A 214 6.37 7.64 21.10
CA SER A 214 5.56 6.42 21.22
C SER A 214 5.66 5.54 19.99
N ALA A 215 5.14 4.30 20.08
CA ALA A 215 4.77 3.56 18.88
C ALA A 215 3.82 4.40 18.01
N ALA A 216 3.98 4.29 16.69
CA ALA A 216 3.18 5.04 15.74
C ALA A 216 1.76 4.48 15.63
N VAL A 217 0.77 5.34 15.42
CA VAL A 217 -0.58 4.97 15.03
C VAL A 217 -0.93 5.58 13.67
N SER A 218 -1.48 4.76 12.79
CA SER A 218 -1.98 5.22 11.49
C SER A 218 -3.44 5.65 11.60
N ALA A 219 -3.79 6.71 10.90
CA ALA A 219 -5.16 7.22 10.78
C ALA A 219 -5.39 7.76 9.38
N SER A 220 -6.63 7.70 8.91
CA SER A 220 -7.05 8.40 7.69
C SER A 220 -8.20 9.33 8.01
N THR A 221 -8.16 10.55 7.45
CA THR A 221 -9.30 11.45 7.49
C THR A 221 -10.48 10.83 6.73
N THR A 222 -11.69 11.09 7.20
CA THR A 222 -12.93 10.78 6.49
C THR A 222 -13.19 11.84 5.41
N GLY A 223 -14.38 11.79 4.80
CA GLY A 223 -14.66 12.68 3.67
C GLY A 223 -13.95 12.20 2.39
N CYS A 224 -13.50 10.92 2.40
CA CYS A 224 -13.51 10.17 1.18
C CYS A 224 -14.96 10.17 0.73
N THR A 225 -15.43 11.29 0.21
CA THR A 225 -16.67 11.24 -0.56
C THR A 225 -16.37 10.28 -1.69
N GLY A 226 -16.88 9.07 -1.59
CA GLY A 226 -17.13 8.21 -2.73
C GLY A 226 -18.21 8.85 -3.59
N GLY A 227 -17.92 9.99 -4.00
CA GLY A 227 -18.28 10.77 -5.11
C GLY A 227 -16.91 11.06 -5.66
N GLY A 228 -16.24 10.07 -6.20
CA GLY A 228 -15.18 10.33 -7.13
C GLY A 228 -15.84 11.28 -8.09
N GLY A 229 -15.33 12.50 -8.19
CA GLY A 229 -15.84 13.40 -9.21
C GLY A 229 -15.92 12.64 -10.53
N ALA A 230 -16.30 13.24 -11.59
CA ALA A 230 -16.52 12.59 -12.88
C ALA A 230 -15.46 11.52 -13.29
N MET A 231 -14.26 11.55 -12.71
CA MET A 231 -13.19 10.56 -12.88
C MET A 231 -13.53 9.17 -12.34
N ALA A 232 -14.27 9.05 -11.23
CA ALA A 232 -14.62 7.75 -10.66
C ALA A 232 -15.54 6.94 -11.56
N ALA A 233 -16.37 7.64 -12.33
CA ALA A 233 -17.29 7.09 -13.31
C ALA A 233 -16.68 7.22 -14.73
N ALA A 234 -15.68 6.43 -15.04
CA ALA A 234 -14.96 6.49 -16.32
C ALA A 234 -15.02 5.13 -17.03
N PRO A 235 -16.14 4.78 -17.71
CA PRO A 235 -16.27 3.52 -18.43
C PRO A 235 -15.25 3.43 -19.57
N TYR A 236 -14.89 2.18 -19.92
CA TYR A 236 -13.98 1.93 -21.03
C TYR A 236 -14.60 2.31 -22.37
N LEU A 237 -13.86 3.05 -23.15
CA LEU A 237 -14.13 3.35 -24.55
C LEU A 237 -12.93 2.90 -25.38
N TYR A 238 -13.17 2.08 -26.39
CA TYR A 238 -12.13 1.57 -27.27
C TYR A 238 -12.26 2.19 -28.67
N PRO A 239 -11.49 3.24 -28.98
CA PRO A 239 -11.61 3.93 -30.27
C PRO A 239 -11.19 3.13 -31.50
N GLY A 240 -10.29 2.14 -31.30
CA GLY A 240 -9.71 1.34 -32.37
C GLY A 240 -10.56 0.14 -32.81
N TRP A 241 -11.61 -0.23 -32.06
CA TRP A 241 -12.32 -1.49 -32.31
C TRP A 241 -13.76 -1.47 -31.77
N GLY A 242 -14.61 -2.37 -32.30
CA GLY A 242 -15.94 -2.61 -31.73
C GLY A 242 -16.94 -1.47 -32.00
N ASP A 243 -16.88 -0.82 -33.13
CA ASP A 243 -17.81 0.23 -33.57
C ASP A 243 -18.03 1.33 -32.49
N PRO A 244 -16.96 2.08 -32.14
CA PRO A 244 -17.01 3.03 -31.05
C PRO A 244 -17.99 4.18 -31.36
N PRO A 245 -18.87 4.54 -30.41
CA PRO A 245 -19.72 5.72 -30.57
C PRO A 245 -18.91 7.02 -30.48
N ALA A 246 -19.39 8.07 -31.09
CA ALA A 246 -18.82 9.41 -30.90
C ALA A 246 -18.94 9.83 -29.43
N PRO A 247 -17.83 10.16 -28.74
CA PRO A 247 -17.86 10.41 -27.30
C PRO A 247 -18.74 11.60 -26.92
N SER A 248 -18.78 12.65 -27.72
CA SER A 248 -19.64 13.83 -27.49
C SER A 248 -21.13 13.47 -27.47
N THR A 249 -21.56 12.54 -28.33
CA THR A 249 -22.93 12.03 -28.35
C THR A 249 -23.26 11.26 -27.08
N VAL A 250 -22.37 10.35 -26.64
CA VAL A 250 -22.54 9.61 -25.39
C VAL A 250 -22.58 10.56 -24.19
N MET A 251 -21.67 11.52 -24.13
CA MET A 251 -21.63 12.54 -23.07
C MET A 251 -22.89 13.38 -23.00
N GLY A 252 -23.40 13.81 -24.16
CA GLY A 252 -24.65 14.59 -24.24
C GLY A 252 -25.86 13.79 -23.80
N ALA A 253 -25.92 12.49 -24.13
CA ALA A 253 -27.07 11.63 -23.83
C ALA A 253 -27.09 11.14 -22.37
N THR A 254 -25.92 10.93 -21.74
CA THR A 254 -25.80 10.24 -20.45
C THR A 254 -25.32 11.13 -19.31
N GLY A 255 -24.68 12.24 -19.62
CA GLY A 255 -24.01 13.11 -18.65
C GLY A 255 -22.65 12.61 -18.20
N ILE A 256 -22.15 11.46 -18.70
CA ILE A 256 -20.80 10.98 -18.41
C ILE A 256 -19.75 12.02 -18.82
N LYS A 257 -18.66 12.15 -18.05
CA LYS A 257 -17.63 13.17 -18.29
C LYS A 257 -16.24 12.57 -18.52
N TRP A 258 -16.01 11.34 -18.08
CA TRP A 258 -14.72 10.71 -18.19
C TRP A 258 -14.83 9.35 -18.87
N PHE A 259 -13.76 8.98 -19.58
CA PHE A 259 -13.62 7.65 -20.19
C PHE A 259 -12.25 7.06 -19.89
N THR A 260 -12.20 5.76 -19.68
CA THR A 260 -10.96 4.99 -19.73
C THR A 260 -10.72 4.59 -21.18
N ILE A 261 -9.61 5.03 -21.77
CA ILE A 261 -9.31 4.81 -23.20
C ILE A 261 -8.43 3.58 -23.36
N ALA A 262 -8.94 2.56 -24.02
CA ALA A 262 -8.28 1.29 -24.33
C ALA A 262 -7.54 1.38 -25.68
N PHE A 263 -6.38 0.81 -25.89
CA PHE A 263 -5.33 0.48 -24.96
C PHE A 263 -3.98 1.00 -25.45
N VAL A 264 -3.10 1.40 -24.54
CA VAL A 264 -1.70 1.65 -24.85
C VAL A 264 -0.92 0.36 -24.69
N LEU A 265 -0.26 -0.07 -25.75
CA LEU A 265 0.51 -1.30 -25.87
C LEU A 265 1.96 -1.00 -26.27
N SER A 266 2.78 -2.04 -26.42
CA SER A 266 4.13 -1.93 -26.98
C SER A 266 4.08 -1.78 -28.50
N GLY A 267 4.58 -0.69 -29.01
CA GLY A 267 4.83 -0.47 -30.45
C GLY A 267 6.18 -1.04 -30.92
N GLY A 268 6.77 -1.92 -30.11
CA GLY A 268 8.09 -2.53 -30.29
C GLY A 268 9.00 -2.20 -29.11
N GLY A 269 9.47 -3.24 -28.40
CA GLY A 269 10.24 -3.10 -27.17
C GLY A 269 9.49 -2.27 -26.12
N CYS A 270 10.15 -1.28 -25.54
CA CYS A 270 9.58 -0.43 -24.50
C CYS A 270 8.98 0.89 -25.03
N THR A 271 8.51 0.91 -26.28
CA THR A 271 7.93 2.11 -26.92
C THR A 271 6.40 2.06 -26.81
N PRO A 272 5.74 3.03 -26.15
CA PRO A 272 4.28 3.03 -26.04
C PRO A 272 3.63 3.45 -27.37
N ALA A 273 2.57 2.74 -27.74
CA ALA A 273 1.78 3.02 -28.94
C ALA A 273 0.31 2.64 -28.70
N TRP A 274 -0.63 3.39 -29.25
CA TRP A 274 -2.04 3.00 -29.24
C TRP A 274 -2.21 1.72 -30.06
N ASP A 275 -2.88 0.72 -29.52
CA ASP A 275 -3.10 -0.61 -30.11
C ASP A 275 -1.78 -1.31 -30.60
N GLY A 276 -0.63 -0.90 -30.05
CA GLY A 276 0.67 -1.44 -30.43
C GLY A 276 1.25 -0.93 -31.75
N ASN A 277 0.54 -0.11 -32.49
CA ASN A 277 0.99 0.41 -33.79
C ASN A 277 0.54 1.85 -34.12
N GLY A 278 -0.38 2.39 -33.35
CA GLY A 278 -0.87 3.76 -33.52
C GLY A 278 0.04 4.81 -32.87
N PRO A 279 0.16 6.00 -33.46
CA PRO A 279 0.96 7.08 -32.88
C PRO A 279 0.36 7.57 -31.56
N LEU A 280 1.21 7.96 -30.59
CA LEU A 280 0.72 8.55 -29.33
C LEU A 280 -0.04 9.85 -29.55
N THR A 281 0.40 10.67 -30.51
CA THR A 281 -0.26 11.91 -30.90
C THR A 281 -0.71 11.80 -32.36
N GLY A 282 -1.95 12.21 -32.64
CA GLY A 282 -2.57 11.96 -33.94
C GLY A 282 -3.34 10.62 -33.97
N GLY A 283 -4.01 10.34 -35.07
CA GLY A 283 -4.84 9.14 -35.24
C GLY A 283 -6.14 9.14 -34.43
N THR A 284 -6.82 8.00 -34.41
CA THR A 284 -8.18 7.84 -33.88
C THR A 284 -8.25 8.09 -32.37
N HIS A 285 -7.30 7.56 -31.60
CA HIS A 285 -7.28 7.72 -30.14
C HIS A 285 -7.07 9.17 -29.72
N ALA A 286 -6.10 9.87 -30.35
CA ALA A 286 -5.87 11.28 -30.08
C ALA A 286 -7.06 12.15 -30.47
N SER A 287 -7.73 11.85 -31.58
CA SER A 287 -8.95 12.55 -32.01
C SER A 287 -10.11 12.31 -31.03
N THR A 288 -10.26 11.09 -30.54
CA THR A 288 -11.26 10.74 -29.51
C THR A 288 -11.00 11.50 -28.20
N ILE A 289 -9.76 11.53 -27.73
CA ILE A 289 -9.36 12.27 -26.52
C ILE A 289 -9.65 13.77 -26.68
N ALA A 290 -9.32 14.34 -27.84
CA ALA A 290 -9.62 15.73 -28.15
C ALA A 290 -11.12 16.02 -28.15
N ALA A 291 -11.93 15.12 -28.72
CA ALA A 291 -13.39 15.24 -28.73
C ALA A 291 -14.01 15.15 -27.31
N VAL A 292 -13.53 14.25 -26.46
CA VAL A 292 -13.95 14.17 -25.05
C VAL A 292 -13.65 15.48 -24.33
N ARG A 293 -12.45 16.03 -24.50
CA ARG A 293 -12.04 17.29 -23.86
C ARG A 293 -12.80 18.50 -24.38
N ALA A 294 -13.04 18.55 -25.69
CA ALA A 294 -13.86 19.60 -26.30
C ALA A 294 -15.30 19.60 -25.77
N ALA A 295 -15.82 18.43 -25.37
CA ALA A 295 -17.13 18.28 -24.74
C ALA A 295 -17.10 18.52 -23.21
N GLY A 296 -15.99 19.02 -22.66
CA GLY A 296 -15.84 19.36 -21.23
C GLY A 296 -15.58 18.15 -20.33
N GLY A 297 -15.07 17.06 -20.89
CA GLY A 297 -14.65 15.86 -20.17
C GLY A 297 -13.14 15.71 -20.07
N ASP A 298 -12.69 14.51 -19.62
CA ASP A 298 -11.29 14.12 -19.64
C ASP A 298 -11.16 12.59 -19.75
N VAL A 299 -9.93 12.07 -19.79
CA VAL A 299 -9.67 10.66 -20.07
C VAL A 299 -8.64 10.05 -19.10
N ILE A 300 -8.69 8.73 -18.99
CA ILE A 300 -7.72 7.88 -18.32
C ILE A 300 -7.21 6.89 -19.37
N PRO A 301 -6.03 7.07 -19.96
CA PRO A 301 -5.42 6.02 -20.80
C PRO A 301 -5.17 4.76 -19.99
N SER A 302 -5.58 3.62 -20.56
CA SER A 302 -5.35 2.28 -20.01
C SER A 302 -4.24 1.59 -20.77
N PHE A 303 -3.30 1.00 -20.01
CA PHE A 303 -2.17 0.24 -20.51
C PHE A 303 -2.41 -1.24 -20.27
N GLY A 304 -2.21 -2.09 -21.27
CA GLY A 304 -2.38 -3.53 -21.10
C GLY A 304 -3.66 -4.06 -21.75
N GLY A 305 -4.53 -4.69 -20.95
CA GLY A 305 -5.73 -5.38 -21.42
C GLY A 305 -5.46 -6.81 -21.88
N TRP A 306 -6.51 -7.53 -22.32
CA TRP A 306 -6.40 -8.96 -22.65
C TRP A 306 -5.45 -9.26 -23.82
N SER A 307 -5.51 -8.51 -24.90
CA SER A 307 -4.79 -8.81 -26.16
C SER A 307 -3.62 -7.86 -26.43
N GLY A 308 -2.76 -8.25 -27.35
CA GLY A 308 -1.67 -7.44 -27.86
C GLY A 308 -0.37 -7.58 -27.07
N ASN A 309 0.67 -6.90 -27.54
CA ASN A 309 2.00 -6.95 -26.95
C ASN A 309 2.15 -5.89 -25.85
N LYS A 310 2.33 -6.31 -24.62
CA LYS A 310 2.28 -5.42 -23.44
C LYS A 310 3.62 -4.71 -23.21
N LEU A 311 3.58 -3.53 -22.58
CA LEU A 311 4.79 -2.80 -22.18
C LEU A 311 5.50 -3.45 -20.99
N GLY A 312 4.77 -4.01 -20.03
CA GLY A 312 5.31 -4.63 -18.83
C GLY A 312 6.38 -5.68 -19.13
N PRO A 313 6.11 -6.71 -19.93
CA PRO A 313 7.10 -7.72 -20.33
C PRO A 313 8.23 -7.16 -21.22
N ASN A 314 7.94 -6.19 -22.05
CA ASN A 314 8.85 -5.69 -23.08
C ASN A 314 9.84 -4.61 -22.57
N CYS A 315 9.57 -3.96 -21.48
CA CYS A 315 10.50 -3.02 -20.86
C CYS A 315 11.51 -3.77 -19.98
N SER A 316 12.78 -3.41 -20.04
CA SER A 316 13.86 -4.12 -19.33
C SER A 316 13.90 -3.85 -17.82
N SER A 317 13.27 -2.76 -17.36
CA SER A 317 13.30 -2.34 -15.95
C SER A 317 12.09 -1.49 -15.58
N ALA A 318 11.85 -1.32 -14.29
CA ALA A 318 10.83 -0.41 -13.75
C ALA A 318 11.06 1.04 -14.22
N SER A 319 12.30 1.49 -14.30
CA SER A 319 12.63 2.84 -14.78
C SER A 319 12.33 3.01 -16.27
N ALA A 320 12.64 2.02 -17.10
CA ALA A 320 12.30 2.04 -18.53
C ALA A 320 10.78 2.08 -18.75
N LEU A 321 10.04 1.24 -17.99
CA LEU A 321 8.58 1.20 -18.05
C LEU A 321 7.94 2.51 -17.54
N ALA A 322 8.48 3.09 -16.48
CA ALA A 322 8.05 4.40 -16.00
C ALA A 322 8.29 5.50 -17.06
N GLY A 323 9.39 5.42 -17.79
CA GLY A 323 9.68 6.30 -18.93
C GLY A 323 8.65 6.16 -20.06
N ALA A 324 8.20 4.94 -20.35
CA ALA A 324 7.13 4.70 -21.33
C ALA A 324 5.78 5.27 -20.85
N TYR A 325 5.40 5.07 -19.61
CA TYR A 325 4.21 5.69 -19.03
C TYR A 325 4.29 7.22 -19.03
N GLN A 326 5.46 7.77 -18.72
CA GLN A 326 5.68 9.22 -18.71
C GLN A 326 5.51 9.86 -20.08
N GLN A 327 5.87 9.18 -21.17
CA GLN A 327 5.64 9.68 -22.53
C GLN A 327 4.15 9.92 -22.78
N VAL A 328 3.27 8.99 -22.39
CA VAL A 328 1.81 9.12 -22.54
C VAL A 328 1.26 10.19 -21.60
N ILE A 329 1.73 10.24 -20.36
CA ILE A 329 1.35 11.28 -19.40
C ILE A 329 1.64 12.67 -19.96
N ASN A 330 2.85 12.87 -20.50
CA ASN A 330 3.28 14.15 -21.07
C ASN A 330 2.53 14.51 -22.34
N ALA A 331 2.29 13.51 -23.23
CA ALA A 331 1.58 13.73 -24.48
C ALA A 331 0.19 14.30 -24.28
N TYR A 332 -0.46 13.96 -23.19
CA TYR A 332 -1.84 14.34 -22.91
C TYR A 332 -2.04 15.17 -21.64
N GLY A 333 -1.01 15.45 -20.83
CA GLY A 333 -1.13 16.15 -19.56
C GLY A 333 -2.13 15.46 -18.61
N LEU A 334 -1.90 14.16 -18.39
CA LEU A 334 -2.87 13.30 -17.71
C LEU A 334 -2.97 13.55 -16.21
N LYS A 335 -4.17 13.37 -15.69
CA LYS A 335 -4.49 13.38 -14.25
C LYS A 335 -4.52 11.98 -13.65
N ALA A 336 -4.69 10.95 -14.48
CA ALA A 336 -4.73 9.55 -14.07
C ALA A 336 -4.23 8.64 -15.20
N ILE A 337 -3.71 7.47 -14.82
CA ILE A 337 -3.43 6.33 -15.69
C ILE A 337 -4.01 5.07 -15.08
N ASP A 338 -4.42 4.14 -15.92
CA ASP A 338 -4.90 2.81 -15.56
C ASP A 338 -3.96 1.76 -16.14
N ILE A 339 -3.60 0.76 -15.36
CA ILE A 339 -2.82 -0.38 -15.80
C ILE A 339 -3.72 -1.60 -15.67
N ASP A 340 -4.15 -2.11 -16.80
CA ASP A 340 -5.03 -3.27 -16.93
C ASP A 340 -4.18 -4.52 -17.09
N ILE A 341 -3.94 -5.19 -15.96
CA ILE A 341 -3.00 -6.30 -15.84
C ILE A 341 -3.76 -7.61 -16.01
N GLU A 342 -3.59 -8.22 -17.16
CA GLU A 342 -4.24 -9.48 -17.53
C GLU A 342 -3.23 -10.48 -18.07
N ASN A 343 -3.65 -11.74 -18.19
CA ASN A 343 -2.87 -12.85 -18.79
C ASN A 343 -1.61 -13.27 -18.02
N SER A 344 -1.03 -14.36 -18.48
CA SER A 344 0.16 -14.98 -17.91
C SER A 344 1.45 -14.20 -18.16
N ASP A 345 1.46 -13.29 -19.13
CA ASP A 345 2.63 -12.46 -19.46
C ASP A 345 2.80 -11.25 -18.52
N GLU A 346 1.73 -10.79 -17.87
CA GLU A 346 1.75 -9.71 -16.89
C GLU A 346 1.21 -10.13 -15.52
N PHE A 347 -0.04 -10.63 -15.45
CA PHE A 347 -0.71 -10.91 -14.18
C PHE A 347 -0.12 -12.12 -13.47
N GLU A 348 0.19 -13.18 -14.22
CA GLU A 348 0.77 -14.42 -13.69
C GLU A 348 2.30 -14.44 -13.76
N ASN A 349 2.93 -13.27 -13.72
CA ASN A 349 4.38 -13.10 -13.82
C ASN A 349 4.91 -12.16 -12.72
N GLU A 350 5.57 -12.75 -11.73
CA GLU A 350 6.07 -12.02 -10.56
C GLU A 350 7.03 -10.88 -10.94
N VAL A 351 7.94 -11.15 -11.86
CA VAL A 351 8.95 -10.17 -12.30
C VAL A 351 8.30 -8.98 -13.00
N VAL A 352 7.25 -9.25 -13.78
CA VAL A 352 6.52 -8.20 -14.49
C VAL A 352 5.63 -7.41 -13.55
N GLN A 353 4.92 -8.07 -12.61
CA GLN A 353 4.17 -7.38 -11.57
C GLN A 353 5.06 -6.41 -10.78
N ASP A 354 6.24 -6.87 -10.33
CA ASP A 354 7.19 -6.05 -9.57
C ASP A 354 7.71 -4.88 -10.39
N ARG A 355 7.95 -5.08 -11.69
CA ARG A 355 8.34 -4.04 -12.63
C ARG A 355 7.27 -2.99 -12.82
N ILE A 356 6.01 -3.38 -12.97
CA ILE A 356 4.86 -2.48 -13.10
C ILE A 356 4.70 -1.66 -11.82
N LEU A 357 4.71 -2.29 -10.66
CA LEU A 357 4.58 -1.60 -9.36
C LEU A 357 5.75 -0.64 -9.11
N GLY A 358 6.96 -1.06 -9.43
CA GLY A 358 8.15 -0.20 -9.37
C GLY A 358 8.04 1.00 -10.31
N ALA A 359 7.53 0.81 -11.52
CA ALA A 359 7.29 1.88 -12.49
C ALA A 359 6.23 2.87 -11.99
N LEU A 360 5.14 2.39 -11.43
CA LEU A 360 4.08 3.25 -10.86
C LEU A 360 4.59 4.08 -9.67
N LYS A 361 5.46 3.50 -8.83
CA LYS A 361 6.15 4.25 -7.78
C LYS A 361 6.95 5.43 -8.34
N ILE A 362 7.72 5.20 -9.40
CA ILE A 362 8.51 6.26 -10.06
C ILE A 362 7.58 7.30 -10.70
N VAL A 363 6.50 6.87 -11.37
CA VAL A 363 5.50 7.78 -11.95
C VAL A 363 4.90 8.69 -10.88
N LYS A 364 4.54 8.16 -9.71
CA LYS A 364 4.00 8.96 -8.60
C LYS A 364 5.02 9.97 -8.07
N GLN A 365 6.30 9.62 -8.02
CA GLN A 365 7.37 10.53 -7.61
C GLN A 365 7.57 11.67 -8.61
N ASN A 366 7.50 11.37 -9.91
CA ASN A 366 7.71 12.33 -10.99
C ASN A 366 6.50 13.24 -11.24
N ASN A 367 5.30 12.79 -10.87
CA ASN A 367 4.03 13.48 -11.12
C ASN A 367 3.21 13.59 -9.83
N PRO A 368 3.55 14.52 -8.92
CA PRO A 368 2.76 14.72 -7.70
C PRO A 368 1.30 15.02 -8.04
N GLY A 369 0.38 14.22 -7.54
CA GLY A 369 -1.07 14.38 -7.77
C GLY A 369 -1.67 13.52 -8.88
N ILE A 370 -0.87 12.85 -9.73
CA ILE A 370 -1.42 11.87 -10.68
C ILE A 370 -2.06 10.70 -9.92
N LYS A 371 -3.18 10.21 -10.42
CA LYS A 371 -3.83 9.01 -9.90
C LYS A 371 -3.35 7.78 -10.66
N THR A 372 -2.95 6.75 -9.93
CA THR A 372 -2.53 5.46 -10.47
C THR A 372 -3.58 4.41 -10.13
N ILE A 373 -4.07 3.74 -11.15
CA ILE A 373 -5.10 2.71 -11.05
C ILE A 373 -4.48 1.41 -11.55
N VAL A 374 -4.75 0.31 -10.84
CA VAL A 374 -4.37 -1.04 -11.28
C VAL A 374 -5.65 -1.85 -11.38
N THR A 375 -5.93 -2.39 -12.57
CA THR A 375 -7.11 -3.18 -12.89
C THR A 375 -6.69 -4.62 -13.16
N PHE A 376 -7.39 -5.61 -12.58
CA PHE A 376 -7.05 -7.03 -12.69
C PHE A 376 -8.23 -7.96 -12.42
N GLY A 377 -8.13 -9.19 -12.92
CA GLY A 377 -9.15 -10.24 -12.73
C GLY A 377 -9.29 -10.69 -11.28
N THR A 378 -10.48 -11.20 -10.94
CA THR A 378 -10.80 -11.68 -9.58
C THR A 378 -11.59 -13.00 -9.63
N THR A 379 -11.70 -13.69 -8.48
CA THR A 379 -12.64 -14.80 -8.28
C THR A 379 -13.94 -14.27 -7.67
N THR A 380 -14.95 -15.13 -7.55
CA THR A 380 -16.21 -14.79 -6.87
C THR A 380 -16.06 -14.45 -5.39
N SER A 381 -14.91 -14.74 -4.77
CA SER A 381 -14.63 -14.50 -3.36
C SER A 381 -13.55 -13.43 -3.10
N GLY A 382 -12.99 -12.86 -4.16
CA GLY A 382 -11.93 -11.83 -4.07
C GLY A 382 -10.73 -12.14 -4.96
N PRO A 383 -9.62 -11.40 -4.80
CA PRO A 383 -8.41 -11.60 -5.57
C PRO A 383 -7.92 -13.04 -5.53
N SER A 384 -7.50 -13.57 -6.68
CA SER A 384 -6.78 -14.84 -6.77
C SER A 384 -5.45 -14.77 -6.00
N TRP A 385 -4.68 -15.86 -6.01
CA TRP A 385 -3.31 -15.83 -5.47
C TRP A 385 -2.47 -14.73 -6.13
N TRP A 386 -2.58 -14.59 -7.45
CA TRP A 386 -1.84 -13.57 -8.21
C TRP A 386 -2.27 -12.14 -7.87
N GLY A 387 -3.58 -11.91 -7.70
CA GLY A 387 -4.10 -10.62 -7.27
C GLY A 387 -3.71 -10.28 -5.84
N THR A 388 -3.71 -11.27 -4.94
CA THR A 388 -3.25 -11.11 -3.56
C THR A 388 -1.74 -10.80 -3.51
N ARG A 389 -0.93 -11.48 -4.35
CA ARG A 389 0.49 -11.18 -4.49
C ARG A 389 0.73 -9.76 -4.97
N LEU A 390 0.01 -9.32 -6.02
CA LEU A 390 0.10 -7.97 -6.56
C LEU A 390 -0.15 -6.90 -5.48
N ILE A 391 -1.20 -7.09 -4.66
CA ILE A 391 -1.56 -6.20 -3.56
C ILE A 391 -0.47 -6.18 -2.49
N ASN A 392 -0.01 -7.35 -2.03
CA ASN A 392 1.04 -7.46 -1.02
C ASN A 392 2.35 -6.82 -1.49
N GLN A 393 2.71 -7.03 -2.75
CA GLN A 393 3.92 -6.46 -3.34
C GLN A 393 3.80 -4.94 -3.54
N ALA A 394 2.61 -4.42 -3.87
CA ALA A 394 2.36 -2.99 -3.91
C ALA A 394 2.61 -2.33 -2.55
N ALA A 395 2.18 -2.98 -1.47
CA ALA A 395 2.44 -2.53 -0.10
C ALA A 395 3.94 -2.62 0.23
N ALA A 396 4.58 -3.75 -0.04
CA ALA A 396 6.00 -3.99 0.26
C ALA A 396 6.93 -3.01 -0.47
N LEU A 397 6.66 -2.71 -1.73
CA LEU A 397 7.43 -1.77 -2.53
C LEU A 397 7.08 -0.29 -2.24
N GLY A 398 5.99 -0.02 -1.54
CA GLY A 398 5.47 1.32 -1.36
C GLY A 398 5.11 1.98 -2.70
N ALA A 399 4.41 1.24 -3.57
CA ALA A 399 4.05 1.68 -4.92
C ALA A 399 3.04 2.84 -4.93
N ASN A 400 2.35 3.06 -3.80
CA ASN A 400 1.40 4.16 -3.58
C ASN A 400 0.28 4.21 -4.64
N ILE A 401 -0.36 3.06 -4.86
CA ILE A 401 -1.48 2.92 -5.80
C ILE A 401 -2.72 3.61 -5.23
N ASP A 402 -3.37 4.46 -6.03
CA ASP A 402 -4.58 5.16 -5.61
C ASP A 402 -5.82 4.27 -5.64
N THR A 403 -5.94 3.37 -6.62
CA THR A 403 -7.10 2.50 -6.77
C THR A 403 -6.72 1.11 -7.28
N PHE A 404 -7.18 0.09 -6.57
CA PHE A 404 -7.16 -1.31 -7.01
C PHE A 404 -8.54 -1.66 -7.54
N THR A 405 -8.65 -1.88 -8.85
CA THR A 405 -9.90 -2.19 -9.53
C THR A 405 -9.95 -3.68 -9.86
N ILE A 406 -11.02 -4.36 -9.46
CA ILE A 406 -11.26 -5.76 -9.87
C ILE A 406 -12.23 -5.83 -11.04
N MET A 407 -12.08 -6.89 -11.84
CA MET A 407 -12.97 -7.26 -12.93
C MET A 407 -13.82 -8.46 -12.52
N PRO A 408 -15.01 -8.25 -11.90
CA PRO A 408 -15.85 -9.31 -11.37
C PRO A 408 -16.76 -9.90 -12.45
N PHE A 409 -16.17 -10.55 -13.42
CA PHE A 409 -16.84 -11.29 -14.50
C PHE A 409 -15.94 -12.43 -14.97
N ASP A 410 -16.44 -13.27 -15.88
CA ASP A 410 -15.78 -14.48 -16.39
C ASP A 410 -15.38 -15.47 -15.27
N PHE A 411 -16.34 -15.74 -14.41
CA PHE A 411 -16.20 -16.64 -13.26
C PHE A 411 -16.38 -18.13 -13.58
N GLY A 412 -16.52 -18.49 -14.83
CA GLY A 412 -16.83 -19.87 -15.26
C GLY A 412 -18.33 -20.16 -15.35
N GLY A 413 -19.14 -19.12 -15.57
CA GLY A 413 -20.59 -19.17 -15.50
C GLY A 413 -21.11 -18.89 -14.09
N GLY A 414 -22.31 -18.42 -13.97
CA GLY A 414 -22.88 -18.13 -12.67
C GLY A 414 -24.14 -17.28 -12.75
N ALA A 415 -25.03 -17.48 -11.77
CA ALA A 415 -26.38 -16.94 -11.85
C ALA A 415 -26.58 -15.61 -11.15
N ASN A 416 -25.76 -15.23 -10.16
CA ASN A 416 -26.00 -14.03 -9.35
C ASN A 416 -24.83 -13.07 -9.38
N MET A 417 -24.75 -12.29 -10.45
CA MET A 417 -23.65 -11.35 -10.67
C MET A 417 -23.61 -10.20 -9.64
N TYR A 418 -24.75 -9.83 -9.04
CA TYR A 418 -24.74 -8.89 -7.93
C TYR A 418 -23.98 -9.47 -6.72
N GLN A 419 -24.37 -10.67 -6.27
CA GLN A 419 -23.76 -11.28 -5.09
C GLN A 419 -22.28 -11.65 -5.33
N ASN A 420 -21.97 -12.18 -6.52
CA ASN A 420 -20.61 -12.53 -6.90
C ASN A 420 -19.70 -11.27 -6.91
N THR A 421 -20.18 -10.16 -7.47
CA THR A 421 -19.44 -8.90 -7.47
C THR A 421 -19.25 -8.33 -6.06
N VAL A 422 -20.29 -8.38 -5.22
CA VAL A 422 -20.20 -7.94 -3.82
C VAL A 422 -19.20 -8.80 -3.04
N ASN A 423 -19.27 -10.12 -3.17
CA ASN A 423 -18.34 -11.04 -2.49
C ASN A 423 -16.90 -10.82 -2.95
N ALA A 424 -16.67 -10.66 -4.25
CA ALA A 424 -15.35 -10.36 -4.81
C ALA A 424 -14.79 -9.01 -4.27
N ALA A 425 -15.63 -8.00 -4.19
CA ALA A 425 -15.25 -6.70 -3.66
C ALA A 425 -14.96 -6.73 -2.15
N GLU A 426 -15.74 -7.47 -1.37
CA GLU A 426 -15.45 -7.67 0.07
C GLU A 426 -14.13 -8.44 0.26
N GLY A 427 -13.84 -9.41 -0.61
CA GLY A 427 -12.56 -10.12 -0.64
C GLY A 427 -11.39 -9.18 -0.95
N LEU A 428 -11.54 -8.28 -1.93
CA LEU A 428 -10.54 -7.24 -2.23
C LEU A 428 -10.32 -6.34 -1.03
N LYS A 429 -11.39 -5.84 -0.40
CA LYS A 429 -11.29 -5.02 0.82
C LYS A 429 -10.45 -5.72 1.89
N ASN A 430 -10.73 -7.01 2.15
CA ASN A 430 -10.00 -7.77 3.16
C ASN A 430 -8.52 -7.95 2.79
N ALA A 431 -8.19 -8.19 1.52
CA ALA A 431 -6.82 -8.28 1.04
C ALA A 431 -6.06 -6.95 1.24
N LEU A 432 -6.68 -5.83 0.89
CA LEU A 432 -6.10 -4.48 1.11
C LEU A 432 -5.88 -4.18 2.58
N LYS A 433 -6.84 -4.51 3.44
CA LYS A 433 -6.69 -4.36 4.90
C LYS A 433 -5.50 -5.15 5.43
N THR A 434 -5.34 -6.38 4.98
CA THR A 434 -4.24 -7.25 5.41
C THR A 434 -2.90 -6.71 4.94
N ALA A 435 -2.79 -6.28 3.69
CA ALA A 435 -1.54 -5.83 3.11
C ALA A 435 -1.08 -4.46 3.63
N PHE A 436 -2.01 -3.52 3.82
CA PHE A 436 -1.71 -2.12 4.13
C PHE A 436 -2.04 -1.73 5.57
N GLY A 437 -2.70 -2.58 6.35
CA GLY A 437 -3.17 -2.24 7.70
C GLY A 437 -4.32 -1.21 7.71
N TRP A 438 -5.07 -1.08 6.61
CA TRP A 438 -6.11 -0.08 6.46
C TRP A 438 -7.39 -0.42 7.23
N SER A 439 -8.16 0.61 7.56
CA SER A 439 -9.55 0.45 7.99
C SER A 439 -10.44 0.02 6.81
N ASP A 440 -11.67 -0.46 7.08
CA ASP A 440 -12.64 -0.77 6.03
C ASP A 440 -12.90 0.45 5.14
N ALA A 441 -13.13 1.61 5.72
CA ALA A 441 -13.39 2.84 4.98
C ALA A 441 -12.22 3.25 4.08
N THR A 442 -10.98 3.12 4.58
CA THR A 442 -9.78 3.41 3.78
C THR A 442 -9.62 2.39 2.66
N ALA A 443 -9.83 1.10 2.92
CA ALA A 443 -9.75 0.06 1.90
C ALA A 443 -10.78 0.32 0.79
N TYR A 444 -12.04 0.58 1.13
CA TYR A 444 -13.07 0.92 0.14
C TYR A 444 -12.72 2.17 -0.69
N ALA A 445 -12.13 3.19 -0.08
CA ALA A 445 -11.71 4.40 -0.78
C ALA A 445 -10.55 4.18 -1.78
N HIS A 446 -9.86 3.03 -1.69
CA HIS A 446 -8.82 2.61 -2.63
C HIS A 446 -9.27 1.46 -3.54
N MET A 447 -10.57 1.21 -3.65
CA MET A 447 -11.13 0.14 -4.47
C MET A 447 -11.90 0.64 -5.66
N GLY A 448 -11.90 -0.17 -6.72
CA GLY A 448 -12.73 0.01 -7.90
C GLY A 448 -13.38 -1.29 -8.36
N ILE A 449 -14.47 -1.15 -9.08
CA ILE A 449 -15.16 -2.22 -9.80
C ILE A 449 -15.19 -1.84 -11.28
N SER A 450 -14.72 -2.75 -12.15
CA SER A 450 -14.88 -2.71 -13.60
C SER A 450 -15.72 -3.92 -14.01
N GLY A 451 -17.03 -3.73 -14.19
CA GLY A 451 -17.93 -4.82 -14.64
C GLY A 451 -17.87 -5.05 -16.15
N MET A 452 -18.62 -6.05 -16.62
CA MET A 452 -18.88 -6.25 -18.04
C MET A 452 -20.39 -6.10 -18.30
N ASN A 453 -20.77 -5.23 -19.23
CA ASN A 453 -22.17 -4.92 -19.46
C ASN A 453 -22.86 -5.97 -20.34
N GLY A 454 -24.04 -6.40 -19.93
CA GLY A 454 -24.80 -7.45 -20.60
C GLY A 454 -24.23 -8.84 -20.34
N LEU A 455 -23.98 -9.60 -21.39
CA LEU A 455 -23.35 -10.91 -21.32
C LEU A 455 -21.82 -10.76 -21.29
N SER A 456 -21.17 -11.39 -20.32
CA SER A 456 -19.71 -11.55 -20.29
C SER A 456 -19.25 -12.56 -21.37
N ASP A 457 -17.92 -12.70 -21.55
CA ASP A 457 -17.36 -13.68 -22.49
C ASP A 457 -17.74 -15.14 -22.11
N GLN A 458 -18.00 -15.38 -20.83
CA GLN A 458 -18.51 -16.67 -20.32
C GLN A 458 -20.03 -16.70 -20.15
N GLN A 459 -20.74 -15.75 -20.79
CA GLN A 459 -22.20 -15.64 -20.84
C GLN A 459 -22.89 -15.39 -19.50
N GLU A 460 -22.20 -14.83 -18.54
CA GLU A 460 -22.78 -14.36 -17.29
C GLU A 460 -23.53 -13.06 -17.51
N LEU A 461 -24.73 -12.97 -16.95
CA LEU A 461 -25.61 -11.84 -17.20
C LEU A 461 -25.48 -10.76 -16.13
N THR A 462 -24.94 -9.61 -16.51
CA THR A 462 -25.11 -8.35 -15.77
C THR A 462 -26.14 -7.49 -16.47
N SER A 463 -27.38 -7.48 -15.96
CA SER A 463 -28.45 -6.63 -16.50
C SER A 463 -28.29 -5.16 -16.04
N PRO A 464 -28.96 -4.17 -16.67
CA PRO A 464 -29.01 -2.79 -16.17
C PRO A 464 -29.51 -2.69 -14.72
N ALA A 465 -30.48 -3.51 -14.34
CA ALA A 465 -30.97 -3.59 -12.95
C ALA A 465 -29.89 -4.08 -11.99
N THR A 466 -29.19 -5.17 -12.36
CA THR A 466 -28.05 -5.69 -11.59
C THR A 466 -26.94 -4.65 -11.48
N TRP A 467 -26.60 -3.95 -12.56
CA TRP A 467 -25.59 -2.92 -12.58
C TRP A 467 -25.96 -1.73 -11.68
N THR A 468 -27.25 -1.38 -11.63
CA THR A 468 -27.78 -0.36 -10.70
C THR A 468 -27.57 -0.78 -9.24
N GLN A 469 -27.86 -2.03 -8.89
CA GLN A 469 -27.66 -2.54 -7.53
C GLN A 469 -26.17 -2.52 -7.14
N ILE A 470 -25.29 -2.94 -8.05
CA ILE A 470 -23.83 -2.91 -7.81
C ILE A 470 -23.35 -1.46 -7.62
N ARG A 471 -23.82 -0.52 -8.46
CA ARG A 471 -23.53 0.92 -8.32
C ARG A 471 -23.93 1.43 -6.94
N ASP A 472 -25.15 1.15 -6.51
CA ASP A 472 -25.67 1.65 -5.24
C ASP A 472 -24.90 1.06 -4.06
N TRP A 473 -24.54 -0.22 -4.14
CA TRP A 473 -23.67 -0.87 -3.17
C TRP A 473 -22.28 -0.22 -3.11
N ALA A 474 -21.64 0.00 -4.25
CA ALA A 474 -20.31 0.61 -4.36
C ALA A 474 -20.32 2.05 -3.85
N LYS A 475 -21.35 2.82 -4.22
CA LYS A 475 -21.55 4.20 -3.77
C LYS A 475 -21.76 4.31 -2.28
N ALA A 476 -22.57 3.43 -1.69
CA ALA A 476 -22.83 3.42 -0.24
C ALA A 476 -21.56 3.10 0.59
N ARG A 477 -20.56 2.44 0.01
CA ARG A 477 -19.29 2.12 0.64
C ARG A 477 -18.18 3.10 0.31
N GLY A 478 -18.39 4.01 -0.65
CA GLY A 478 -17.43 5.03 -1.04
C GLY A 478 -16.25 4.49 -1.85
N LEU A 479 -16.50 3.56 -2.77
CA LEU A 479 -15.44 3.11 -3.68
C LEU A 479 -14.93 4.27 -4.52
N SER A 480 -13.64 4.29 -4.84
CA SER A 480 -13.01 5.35 -5.64
C SER A 480 -13.24 5.23 -7.15
N ARG A 481 -13.70 4.05 -7.62
CA ARG A 481 -13.92 3.81 -9.05
C ARG A 481 -15.09 2.86 -9.27
N PHE A 482 -15.93 3.22 -10.25
CA PHE A 482 -17.03 2.39 -10.74
C PHE A 482 -17.11 2.52 -12.26
N THR A 483 -16.76 1.47 -12.97
CA THR A 483 -16.57 1.47 -14.41
C THR A 483 -16.97 0.13 -15.01
N PHE A 484 -16.99 0.01 -16.34
CA PHE A 484 -17.31 -1.23 -17.03
C PHE A 484 -16.68 -1.32 -18.43
N TRP A 485 -16.48 -2.52 -18.90
CA TRP A 485 -16.18 -2.88 -20.27
C TRP A 485 -17.49 -3.18 -21.00
N SER A 486 -17.99 -2.39 -21.99
CA SER A 486 -17.47 -1.12 -22.47
C SER A 486 -18.59 -0.27 -23.05
N VAL A 487 -18.35 1.01 -23.29
CA VAL A 487 -19.28 1.91 -23.97
C VAL A 487 -19.58 1.45 -25.41
N ASN A 488 -18.61 0.83 -26.09
CA ASN A 488 -18.78 0.23 -27.41
C ASN A 488 -19.90 -0.81 -27.42
N ARG A 489 -20.05 -1.55 -26.31
CA ARG A 489 -21.06 -2.59 -26.14
C ARG A 489 -22.39 -2.09 -25.58
N ASP A 490 -22.48 -0.83 -25.17
CA ASP A 490 -23.65 -0.31 -24.44
C ASP A 490 -24.85 0.00 -25.35
N ARG A 491 -25.29 -1.05 -26.05
CA ARG A 491 -26.47 -1.08 -26.95
C ARG A 491 -26.99 -2.51 -27.09
N ALA A 492 -28.26 -2.64 -27.47
CA ALA A 492 -28.87 -3.93 -27.75
C ALA A 492 -28.25 -4.61 -28.99
N CYS A 493 -28.16 -5.93 -28.98
CA CYS A 493 -27.72 -6.72 -30.12
C CYS A 493 -28.92 -7.13 -30.98
N PRO A 494 -28.94 -6.83 -32.28
CA PRO A 494 -30.01 -7.30 -33.17
C PRO A 494 -30.13 -8.82 -33.26
N GLY A 495 -29.03 -9.56 -33.08
CA GLY A 495 -28.97 -11.03 -33.16
C GLY A 495 -28.69 -11.74 -31.85
N GLY A 496 -28.51 -11.03 -30.76
CA GLY A 496 -28.01 -11.59 -29.49
C GLY A 496 -26.53 -11.99 -29.55
N GLY A 497 -26.02 -12.59 -28.47
CA GLY A 497 -24.66 -13.13 -28.38
C GLY A 497 -23.62 -12.19 -27.77
N VAL A 498 -22.43 -12.74 -27.51
CA VAL A 498 -21.31 -11.99 -26.95
C VAL A 498 -20.46 -11.45 -28.08
N VAL A 499 -20.46 -10.13 -28.25
CA VAL A 499 -19.74 -9.44 -29.33
C VAL A 499 -19.17 -8.10 -28.81
N SER A 500 -18.21 -7.54 -29.56
CA SER A 500 -17.49 -6.34 -29.17
C SER A 500 -18.29 -5.04 -29.24
N ASN A 501 -19.38 -5.02 -29.99
CA ASN A 501 -20.12 -3.80 -30.32
C ASN A 501 -21.57 -3.78 -29.82
N CYS A 502 -21.99 -4.75 -29.02
CA CYS A 502 -23.27 -4.76 -28.32
C CYS A 502 -23.24 -5.66 -27.08
N SER A 503 -24.20 -5.51 -26.19
CA SER A 503 -24.20 -6.15 -24.86
C SER A 503 -24.71 -7.60 -24.81
N GLY A 504 -25.25 -8.11 -25.90
CA GLY A 504 -25.87 -9.45 -25.93
C GLY A 504 -27.28 -9.52 -25.34
N ILE A 505 -27.82 -8.42 -24.85
CA ILE A 505 -29.14 -8.36 -24.19
C ILE A 505 -30.02 -7.24 -24.77
N ALA A 506 -31.31 -7.33 -24.47
CA ALA A 506 -32.23 -6.21 -24.70
C ALA A 506 -31.96 -5.10 -23.67
N GLN A 507 -31.69 -3.91 -24.14
CA GLN A 507 -31.46 -2.71 -23.34
C GLN A 507 -31.68 -1.45 -24.17
N ASN A 508 -31.76 -0.28 -23.52
CA ASN A 508 -31.66 0.99 -24.19
C ASN A 508 -30.21 1.32 -24.53
N THR A 509 -30.01 2.10 -25.62
CA THR A 509 -28.66 2.58 -25.98
C THR A 509 -28.08 3.44 -24.84
N TRP A 510 -26.84 3.15 -24.42
CA TRP A 510 -26.09 3.80 -23.33
C TRP A 510 -26.77 3.73 -21.95
N GLU A 511 -27.51 2.68 -21.69
CA GLU A 511 -28.19 2.46 -20.40
C GLU A 511 -27.19 2.24 -19.26
N PHE A 512 -26.17 1.41 -19.48
CA PHE A 512 -25.09 1.19 -18.50
C PHE A 512 -24.25 2.45 -18.27
N THR A 513 -23.93 3.20 -19.32
CA THR A 513 -23.25 4.49 -19.21
C THR A 513 -24.08 5.49 -18.42
N SER A 514 -25.39 5.54 -18.64
CA SER A 514 -26.31 6.41 -17.90
C SER A 514 -26.41 6.02 -16.42
N ILE A 515 -26.35 4.72 -16.09
CA ILE A 515 -26.30 4.23 -14.71
C ILE A 515 -24.97 4.63 -14.07
N THR A 516 -23.86 4.41 -14.77
CA THR A 516 -22.50 4.72 -14.30
C THR A 516 -22.31 6.23 -14.09
N ALA A 517 -22.87 7.07 -14.94
CA ALA A 517 -22.82 8.53 -14.82
C ALA A 517 -23.46 9.07 -13.52
N ARG A 518 -24.29 8.28 -12.85
CA ARG A 518 -24.93 8.62 -11.57
C ARG A 518 -24.14 8.11 -10.34
N TYR A 519 -22.97 7.54 -10.57
CA TYR A 519 -22.06 7.13 -9.50
C TYR A 519 -21.43 8.34 -8.84
#